data_8746427bd203ced7af87172f386fd062
#
_entry.id   8746427bd203ced7af87172f386fd062
#
_cell.length_a   1.000
_cell.length_b   1.000
_cell.length_c   1.000
_cell.angle_alpha   90.00
_cell.angle_beta   90.00
_cell.angle_gamma   90.00
#
_symmetry.space_group_name_H-M   'P 1'
#
loop_
_entity.id
_entity.type
_entity.pdbx_description
1 polymer ?
#
loop_
_entity_poly.entity_id
_entity_poly.type
_entity_poly.pdbx_seq_one_letter_code
_entity_poly.pdbx_strand_id
1 'polypeptide(L)'
;MTTFPAYIYLENGNYFEGLGFGKEKFEVAELVFNTSLTGYQEIMTDPSYQKQIITFTNPHIGNTGINNEDNESQKIYASGMIIRSLSSNASNWRSEMQLSKFMLENKCIGLSEIDTRAVVNILRSEGSLKSVIASKSVLPIKDAGSELKKFGGLGGLDLAKEVSTSAVSYTHLRAHETRIH
;
A
#
# COMPACT_ATOMS: atom_id res chain seq x y z
N MET A 1 16.92 11.27 1.63
CA MET A 1 15.68 10.53 1.94
C MET A 1 15.15 11.03 3.27
N THR A 2 13.96 11.60 3.30
CA THR A 2 13.39 12.16 4.54
C THR A 2 12.48 11.10 5.14
N THR A 3 12.81 10.65 6.35
CA THR A 3 11.97 9.76 7.17
C THR A 3 11.43 10.50 8.38
N PHE A 4 10.34 10.02 8.94
CA PHE A 4 9.68 10.63 10.08
C PHE A 4 9.15 9.54 11.03
N PRO A 5 8.97 9.83 12.33
CA PRO A 5 8.35 8.89 13.26
C PRO A 5 6.91 8.58 12.86
N ALA A 6 6.60 7.29 12.69
CA ALA A 6 5.27 6.82 12.27
C ALA A 6 4.90 5.50 12.96
N TYR A 7 3.65 5.10 12.80
CA TYR A 7 3.14 3.87 13.40
C TYR A 7 1.98 3.29 12.58
N ILE A 8 1.67 2.03 12.84
CA ILE A 8 0.41 1.38 12.49
C ILE A 8 -0.31 0.94 13.76
N TYR A 9 -1.60 1.26 13.87
CA TYR A 9 -2.48 0.87 14.97
C TYR A 9 -3.61 -0.01 14.45
N LEU A 10 -3.87 -1.15 15.08
CA LEU A 10 -4.83 -2.16 14.67
C LEU A 10 -6.08 -2.13 15.58
N GLU A 11 -7.23 -2.53 15.06
CA GLU A 11 -8.49 -2.55 15.80
C GLU A 11 -8.49 -3.46 17.04
N ASN A 12 -7.63 -4.47 17.07
CA ASN A 12 -7.44 -5.34 18.23
C ASN A 12 -6.56 -4.72 19.34
N GLY A 13 -6.13 -3.46 19.16
CA GLY A 13 -5.32 -2.71 20.11
C GLY A 13 -3.81 -2.88 19.95
N ASN A 14 -3.34 -3.77 19.08
CA ASN A 14 -1.92 -3.87 18.76
C ASN A 14 -1.45 -2.65 17.96
N TYR A 15 -0.20 -2.24 18.19
CA TYR A 15 0.43 -1.21 17.38
C TYR A 15 1.91 -1.49 17.18
N PHE A 16 2.46 -0.96 16.10
CA PHE A 16 3.88 -1.09 15.76
C PHE A 16 4.40 0.28 15.36
N GLU A 17 5.55 0.66 15.92
CA GLU A 17 6.21 1.92 15.63
C GLU A 17 7.42 1.70 14.73
N GLY A 18 7.66 2.64 13.80
CA GLY A 18 8.77 2.57 12.88
C GLY A 18 9.07 3.93 12.24
N LEU A 19 9.67 3.89 11.07
CA LEU A 19 10.02 5.06 10.28
C LEU A 19 9.09 5.19 9.08
N GLY A 20 8.35 6.29 9.06
CA GLY A 20 7.52 6.69 7.92
C GLY A 20 8.36 7.23 6.77
N PHE A 21 7.90 7.01 5.55
CA PHE A 21 8.44 7.58 4.32
C PHE A 21 7.31 7.94 3.34
N GLY A 22 7.63 8.71 2.31
CA GLY A 22 6.61 9.28 1.42
C GLY A 22 5.94 10.50 2.05
N LYS A 23 4.62 10.57 2.03
CA LYS A 23 3.87 11.73 2.53
C LYS A 23 3.55 11.60 4.01
N GLU A 24 3.87 12.63 4.81
CA GLU A 24 3.38 12.72 6.18
C GLU A 24 1.87 12.95 6.20
N LYS A 25 1.14 11.95 6.64
CA LYS A 25 -0.33 11.95 6.74
C LYS A 25 -0.79 10.81 7.65
N PHE A 26 -2.10 10.64 7.80
CA PHE A 26 -2.68 9.39 8.28
C PHE A 26 -3.70 8.84 7.28
N GLU A 27 -3.91 7.54 7.30
CA GLU A 27 -4.94 6.84 6.54
C GLU A 27 -5.57 5.76 7.40
N VAL A 28 -6.88 5.58 7.23
CA VAL A 28 -7.65 4.50 7.86
C VAL A 28 -8.11 3.54 6.76
N ALA A 29 -7.72 2.28 6.87
CA ALA A 29 -8.00 1.28 5.84
C ALA A 29 -7.93 -0.13 6.44
N GLU A 30 -8.32 -1.14 5.65
CA GLU A 30 -8.07 -2.53 6.01
C GLU A 30 -6.61 -2.91 5.81
N LEU A 31 -6.04 -3.59 6.80
CA LEU A 31 -4.70 -4.12 6.73
C LEU A 31 -4.72 -5.52 6.14
N VAL A 32 -3.95 -5.70 5.08
CA VAL A 32 -3.74 -6.97 4.39
C VAL A 32 -2.25 -7.25 4.22
N PHE A 33 -1.89 -8.46 3.79
CA PHE A 33 -0.50 -8.78 3.47
C PHE A 33 -0.38 -9.37 2.07
N ASN A 34 0.80 -9.18 1.48
CA ASN A 34 1.16 -9.74 0.20
C ASN A 34 2.50 -10.48 0.32
N THR A 35 2.57 -11.69 -0.23
CA THR A 35 3.74 -12.57 -0.14
C THR A 35 4.61 -12.58 -1.38
N SER A 36 4.29 -11.76 -2.38
CA SER A 36 5.07 -11.64 -3.60
C SER A 36 6.50 -11.20 -3.32
N LEU A 37 7.46 -11.80 -3.99
CA LEU A 37 8.88 -11.45 -3.85
C LEU A 37 9.24 -10.19 -4.65
N THR A 38 8.49 -9.89 -5.70
CA THR A 38 8.67 -8.77 -6.63
C THR A 38 7.32 -8.11 -6.91
N GLY A 39 7.33 -7.02 -7.68
CA GLY A 39 6.08 -6.42 -8.16
C GLY A 39 5.39 -5.50 -7.15
N TYR A 40 6.13 -4.91 -6.21
CA TYR A 40 5.52 -4.00 -5.25
C TYR A 40 4.94 -2.73 -5.89
N GLN A 41 5.48 -2.29 -7.03
CA GLN A 41 4.96 -1.15 -7.77
C GLN A 41 3.61 -1.47 -8.40
N GLU A 42 3.50 -2.60 -9.08
CA GLU A 42 2.27 -3.14 -9.66
C GLU A 42 1.20 -3.30 -8.58
N ILE A 43 1.53 -3.92 -7.45
CA ILE A 43 0.62 -4.13 -6.32
C ILE A 43 0.09 -2.80 -5.76
N MET A 44 0.96 -1.80 -5.58
CA MET A 44 0.54 -0.49 -5.05
C MET A 44 -0.36 0.28 -6.01
N THR A 45 -0.19 0.07 -7.32
CA THR A 45 -0.97 0.73 -8.38
C THR A 45 -2.17 -0.08 -8.86
N ASP A 46 -2.39 -1.30 -8.34
CA ASP A 46 -3.54 -2.14 -8.67
C ASP A 46 -4.81 -1.60 -7.98
N PRO A 47 -5.88 -1.28 -8.74
CA PRO A 47 -7.16 -0.84 -8.20
C PRO A 47 -7.80 -1.79 -7.19
N SER A 48 -7.47 -3.08 -7.23
CA SER A 48 -7.99 -4.10 -6.29
C SER A 48 -7.60 -3.80 -4.84
N TYR A 49 -6.55 -3.02 -4.60
CA TYR A 49 -6.09 -2.63 -3.26
C TYR A 49 -6.63 -1.28 -2.78
N GLN A 50 -7.69 -0.78 -3.41
CA GLN A 50 -8.36 0.45 -2.96
C GLN A 50 -8.79 0.35 -1.49
N LYS A 51 -8.42 1.34 -0.68
CA LYS A 51 -8.68 1.38 0.78
C LYS A 51 -8.08 0.22 1.57
N GLN A 52 -6.94 -0.30 1.11
CA GLN A 52 -6.16 -1.28 1.85
C GLN A 52 -4.75 -0.75 2.14
N ILE A 53 -4.22 -1.11 3.32
CA ILE A 53 -2.81 -0.94 3.68
C ILE A 53 -2.16 -2.30 3.50
N ILE A 54 -1.07 -2.35 2.74
CA ILE A 54 -0.46 -3.62 2.33
C ILE A 54 0.83 -3.86 3.12
N THR A 55 0.88 -4.95 3.87
CA THR A 55 2.11 -5.44 4.50
C THR A 55 2.84 -6.36 3.53
N PHE A 56 4.03 -5.98 3.11
CA PHE A 56 4.89 -6.81 2.27
C PHE A 56 5.76 -7.73 3.13
N THR A 57 5.72 -9.03 2.83
CA THR A 57 6.50 -10.02 3.57
C THR A 57 7.96 -10.09 3.12
N ASN A 58 8.25 -9.63 1.90
CA ASN A 58 9.62 -9.58 1.39
C ASN A 58 10.45 -8.56 2.23
N PRO A 59 11.62 -8.97 2.76
CA PRO A 59 12.45 -8.10 3.58
C PRO A 59 13.10 -6.96 2.81
N HIS A 60 13.24 -7.07 1.48
CA HIS A 60 13.95 -6.10 0.63
C HIS A 60 13.01 -5.44 -0.36
N ILE A 61 12.36 -4.37 0.06
CA ILE A 61 11.47 -3.56 -0.78
C ILE A 61 12.15 -2.25 -1.16
N GLY A 62 11.97 -1.82 -2.41
CA GLY A 62 12.57 -0.60 -2.96
C GLY A 62 13.93 -0.83 -3.64
N ASN A 63 14.48 -2.03 -3.58
CA ASN A 63 15.77 -2.38 -4.19
C ASN A 63 15.76 -2.36 -5.72
N THR A 64 14.64 -2.65 -6.36
CA THR A 64 14.50 -2.58 -7.82
C THR A 64 14.17 -1.17 -8.31
N GLY A 65 13.80 -0.25 -7.42
CA GLY A 65 13.34 1.09 -7.77
C GLY A 65 11.96 1.09 -8.42
N ILE A 66 11.63 2.22 -9.01
CA ILE A 66 10.38 2.48 -9.73
C ILE A 66 10.70 2.80 -11.18
N ASN A 67 9.88 2.36 -12.11
CA ASN A 67 9.93 2.70 -13.53
C ASN A 67 8.53 2.99 -14.07
N ASN A 68 8.44 3.51 -15.30
CA ASN A 68 7.16 3.89 -15.89
C ASN A 68 6.37 2.72 -16.50
N GLU A 69 6.99 1.56 -16.69
CA GLU A 69 6.38 0.41 -17.38
C GLU A 69 5.65 -0.54 -16.43
N ASP A 70 6.10 -0.62 -15.16
CA ASP A 70 5.61 -1.60 -14.18
C ASP A 70 4.40 -1.07 -13.35
N ASN A 71 3.65 -0.12 -13.86
CA ASN A 71 2.42 0.36 -13.23
C ASN A 71 1.20 -0.38 -13.80
N GLU A 72 0.36 -0.95 -12.94
CA GLU A 72 -0.97 -1.46 -13.35
C GLU A 72 -1.92 -0.33 -13.71
N SER A 73 -1.72 0.86 -13.13
CA SER A 73 -2.52 2.03 -13.44
C SER A 73 -1.78 3.34 -13.17
N GLN A 74 -2.40 4.47 -13.51
CA GLN A 74 -1.76 5.79 -13.49
C GLN A 74 -1.46 6.35 -12.09
N LYS A 75 -1.96 5.73 -11.01
CA LYS A 75 -1.79 6.21 -9.63
C LYS A 75 -1.68 5.06 -8.63
N ILE A 76 -1.21 5.37 -7.44
CA ILE A 76 -1.31 4.45 -6.30
C ILE A 76 -2.78 4.38 -5.85
N TYR A 77 -3.33 3.17 -5.73
CA TYR A 77 -4.65 2.89 -5.17
C TYR A 77 -4.60 2.44 -3.72
N ALA A 78 -3.52 1.73 -3.33
CA ALA A 78 -3.34 1.34 -1.94
C ALA A 78 -3.27 2.58 -1.02
N SER A 79 -3.87 2.50 0.16
CA SER A 79 -3.87 3.57 1.17
C SER A 79 -2.51 3.75 1.85
N GLY A 80 -1.69 2.72 1.84
CA GLY A 80 -0.35 2.75 2.41
C GLY A 80 0.37 1.42 2.27
N MET A 81 1.66 1.41 2.60
CA MET A 81 2.46 0.19 2.61
C MET A 81 3.25 0.04 3.90
N ILE A 82 3.44 -1.20 4.32
CA ILE A 82 4.29 -1.57 5.46
C ILE A 82 5.36 -2.53 4.98
N ILE A 83 6.60 -2.23 5.31
CA ILE A 83 7.77 -2.99 4.91
C ILE A 83 8.72 -3.19 6.10
N ARG A 84 9.55 -4.24 6.03
CA ARG A 84 10.56 -4.48 7.06
C ARG A 84 11.67 -3.44 7.02
N SER A 85 12.23 -3.21 5.84
CA SER A 85 13.27 -2.19 5.65
C SER A 85 13.14 -1.56 4.27
N LEU A 86 13.44 -0.27 4.20
CA LEU A 86 13.42 0.51 2.98
C LEU A 86 14.84 0.57 2.40
N SER A 87 15.00 0.11 1.15
CA SER A 87 16.27 0.25 0.46
C SER A 87 16.59 1.73 0.19
N SER A 88 17.76 2.17 0.61
CA SER A 88 18.24 3.54 0.38
C SER A 88 18.65 3.77 -1.07
N ASN A 89 19.05 2.72 -1.77
CA ASN A 89 19.50 2.78 -3.15
C ASN A 89 18.80 1.70 -3.99
N ALA A 90 18.27 2.11 -5.11
CA ALA A 90 17.84 1.17 -6.14
C ALA A 90 19.08 0.67 -6.88
N SER A 91 19.21 -0.65 -7.01
CA SER A 91 20.35 -1.32 -7.67
C SER A 91 19.99 -1.94 -9.01
N ASN A 92 18.89 -1.52 -9.63
CA ASN A 92 18.42 -2.01 -10.90
C ASN A 92 18.63 -0.96 -12.00
N TRP A 93 19.13 -1.40 -13.16
CA TRP A 93 19.35 -0.55 -14.34
C TRP A 93 18.05 0.08 -14.90
N ARG A 94 16.88 -0.54 -14.65
CA ARG A 94 15.56 -0.01 -15.03
C ARG A 94 15.02 1.04 -14.05
N SER A 95 15.70 1.29 -12.93
CA SER A 95 15.22 2.23 -11.93
C SER A 95 15.33 3.67 -12.41
N GLU A 96 14.20 4.35 -12.51
CA GLU A 96 14.10 5.77 -12.83
C GLU A 96 13.88 6.63 -11.57
N MET A 97 13.33 6.03 -10.51
CA MET A 97 12.98 6.74 -9.29
C MET A 97 13.11 5.82 -8.05
N GLN A 98 13.40 6.42 -6.91
CA GLN A 98 13.36 5.72 -5.62
C GLN A 98 11.91 5.55 -5.13
N LEU A 99 11.62 4.43 -4.45
CA LEU A 99 10.30 4.15 -3.89
C LEU A 99 9.79 5.28 -2.98
N SER A 100 10.65 5.85 -2.12
CA SER A 100 10.25 6.94 -1.21
C SER A 100 9.78 8.19 -1.95
N LYS A 101 10.41 8.53 -3.08
CA LYS A 101 10.02 9.65 -3.92
C LYS A 101 8.69 9.36 -4.64
N PHE A 102 8.53 8.16 -5.18
CA PHE A 102 7.28 7.71 -5.79
C PHE A 102 6.09 7.82 -4.82
N MET A 103 6.27 7.33 -3.57
CA MET A 103 5.25 7.44 -2.53
C MET A 103 4.92 8.91 -2.20
N LEU A 104 5.93 9.77 -2.16
CA LEU A 104 5.74 11.22 -1.88
C LEU A 104 4.95 11.90 -3.00
N GLU A 105 5.32 11.67 -4.26
CA GLU A 105 4.65 12.27 -5.44
C GLU A 105 3.19 11.81 -5.55
N ASN A 106 2.92 10.55 -5.21
CA ASN A 106 1.57 9.99 -5.17
C ASN A 106 0.83 10.28 -3.86
N LYS A 107 1.38 11.10 -2.95
CA LYS A 107 0.78 11.48 -1.66
C LYS A 107 0.42 10.28 -0.79
N CYS A 108 1.17 9.19 -0.91
CA CYS A 108 0.97 7.96 -0.16
C CYS A 108 1.96 7.87 1.02
N ILE A 109 1.55 7.26 2.12
CA ILE A 109 2.38 7.00 3.30
C ILE A 109 2.91 5.57 3.27
N GLY A 110 4.19 5.41 3.58
CA GLY A 110 4.83 4.12 3.84
C GLY A 110 5.39 4.05 5.25
N LEU A 111 5.51 2.85 5.78
CA LEU A 111 6.07 2.57 7.11
C LEU A 111 7.11 1.47 7.00
N SER A 112 8.32 1.75 7.44
CA SER A 112 9.47 0.84 7.47
C SER A 112 9.97 0.61 8.89
N GLU A 113 10.93 -0.28 9.05
CA GLU A 113 11.51 -0.72 10.34
C GLU A 113 10.47 -1.42 11.23
N ILE A 114 9.56 -2.18 10.61
CA ILE A 114 8.49 -2.92 11.27
C ILE A 114 8.79 -4.42 11.25
N ASP A 115 8.45 -5.10 12.33
CA ASP A 115 8.37 -6.56 12.34
C ASP A 115 7.15 -7.04 11.51
N THR A 116 7.33 -7.08 10.20
CA THR A 116 6.28 -7.51 9.26
C THR A 116 5.83 -8.95 9.50
N ARG A 117 6.71 -9.80 10.07
CA ARG A 117 6.35 -11.17 10.42
C ARG A 117 5.34 -11.22 11.56
N ALA A 118 5.53 -10.38 12.59
CA ALA A 118 4.56 -10.26 13.68
C ALA A 118 3.21 -9.77 13.18
N VAL A 119 3.20 -8.74 12.31
CA VAL A 119 1.98 -8.22 11.67
C VAL A 119 1.27 -9.32 10.88
N VAL A 120 1.99 -10.06 10.04
CA VAL A 120 1.41 -11.14 9.23
C VAL A 120 0.86 -12.28 10.10
N ASN A 121 1.52 -12.62 11.21
CA ASN A 121 1.01 -13.64 12.13
C ASN A 121 -0.34 -13.23 12.74
N ILE A 122 -0.51 -11.97 13.10
CA ILE A 122 -1.80 -11.44 13.57
C ILE A 122 -2.86 -11.59 12.47
N LEU A 123 -2.56 -11.13 11.25
CA LEU A 123 -3.49 -11.19 10.12
C LEU A 123 -3.86 -12.62 9.73
N ARG A 124 -2.96 -13.58 9.90
CA ARG A 124 -3.25 -15.01 9.64
C ARG A 124 -4.17 -15.64 10.70
N SER A 125 -4.12 -15.16 11.93
CA SER A 125 -4.96 -15.67 13.01
C SER A 125 -6.33 -14.99 13.09
N GLU A 126 -6.40 -13.68 12.76
CA GLU A 126 -7.60 -12.87 12.98
C GLU A 126 -8.29 -12.42 11.67
N GLY A 127 -7.64 -12.62 10.52
CA GLY A 127 -8.11 -12.11 9.23
C GLY A 127 -7.64 -10.68 8.96
N SER A 128 -8.23 -10.02 7.97
CA SER A 128 -7.98 -8.60 7.70
C SER A 128 -8.53 -7.74 8.85
N LEU A 129 -7.76 -6.75 9.29
CA LEU A 129 -8.08 -5.89 10.41
C LEU A 129 -8.17 -4.43 9.94
N LYS A 130 -9.13 -3.69 10.50
CA LYS A 130 -9.13 -2.23 10.37
C LYS A 130 -7.90 -1.65 11.05
N SER A 131 -7.28 -0.69 10.41
CA SER A 131 -6.03 -0.12 10.91
C SER A 131 -5.87 1.35 10.57
N VAL A 132 -5.03 2.03 11.32
CA VAL A 132 -4.60 3.41 11.07
C VAL A 132 -3.10 3.42 10.88
N ILE A 133 -2.62 3.79 9.69
CA ILE A 133 -1.23 4.15 9.46
C ILE A 133 -1.07 5.66 9.59
N ALA A 134 -0.12 6.13 10.39
CA ALA A 134 0.00 7.56 10.64
C ALA A 134 1.43 8.02 10.94
N SER A 135 1.74 9.25 10.51
CA SER A 135 2.84 10.03 11.09
C SER A 135 2.46 10.49 12.49
N LYS A 136 3.36 10.37 13.47
CA LYS A 136 3.14 10.83 14.85
C LYS A 136 2.91 12.35 14.96
N SER A 137 3.42 13.12 14.00
CA SER A 137 3.22 14.56 13.92
C SER A 137 1.80 14.95 13.51
N VAL A 138 1.13 14.10 12.70
CA VAL A 138 -0.20 14.37 12.14
C VAL A 138 -1.29 13.77 13.03
N LEU A 139 -1.11 12.55 13.51
CA LEU A 139 -2.05 11.88 14.40
C LEU A 139 -1.30 11.21 15.55
N PRO A 140 -1.46 11.69 16.81
CA PRO A 140 -0.91 11.02 17.99
C PRO A 140 -1.55 9.63 18.19
N ILE A 141 -0.76 8.65 18.66
CA ILE A 141 -1.23 7.27 18.88
C ILE A 141 -2.50 7.19 19.73
N LYS A 142 -2.61 8.03 20.78
CA LYS A 142 -3.77 8.08 21.67
C LYS A 142 -5.10 8.36 20.93
N ASP A 143 -5.04 9.03 19.79
CA ASP A 143 -6.21 9.44 19.01
C ASP A 143 -6.54 8.43 17.90
N ALA A 144 -5.62 7.49 17.61
CA ALA A 144 -5.78 6.50 16.54
C ALA A 144 -7.04 5.63 16.70
N GLY A 145 -7.34 5.19 17.93
CA GLY A 145 -8.52 4.38 18.19
C GLY A 145 -9.84 5.13 17.94
N SER A 146 -9.87 6.45 18.11
CA SER A 146 -11.06 7.26 17.80
C SER A 146 -11.26 7.42 16.30
N GLU A 147 -10.18 7.60 15.53
CA GLU A 147 -10.24 7.66 14.07
C GLU A 147 -10.67 6.29 13.49
N LEU A 148 -10.15 5.20 14.05
CA LEU A 148 -10.52 3.86 13.62
C LEU A 148 -12.01 3.55 13.82
N LYS A 149 -12.63 4.02 14.90
CA LYS A 149 -14.06 3.85 15.16
C LYS A 149 -14.97 4.57 14.15
N LYS A 150 -14.48 5.64 13.52
CA LYS A 150 -15.22 6.35 12.45
C LYS A 150 -15.23 5.57 11.14
N PHE A 151 -14.30 4.65 10.95
CA PHE A 151 -14.20 3.84 9.74
C PHE A 151 -15.09 2.59 9.85
N GLY A 152 -16.14 2.53 9.04
CA GLY A 152 -17.09 1.41 9.01
C GLY A 152 -16.53 0.09 8.44
N GLY A 153 -15.32 0.09 7.89
CA GLY A 153 -14.77 -1.03 7.12
C GLY A 153 -15.14 -0.94 5.63
N LEU A 154 -14.74 -1.95 4.86
CA LEU A 154 -15.03 -2.02 3.43
C LEU A 154 -16.44 -2.54 3.12
N GLY A 155 -17.11 -3.17 4.09
CA GLY A 155 -18.45 -3.70 3.94
C GLY A 155 -19.47 -2.61 3.59
N GLY A 156 -20.15 -2.77 2.44
CA GLY A 156 -21.15 -1.82 1.97
C GLY A 156 -20.60 -0.62 1.17
N LEU A 157 -19.29 -0.53 0.96
CA LEU A 157 -18.70 0.46 0.05
C LEU A 157 -18.73 -0.07 -1.37
N ASP A 158 -19.22 0.77 -2.32
CA ASP A 158 -19.14 0.47 -3.75
C ASP A 158 -17.77 0.89 -4.32
N LEU A 159 -16.74 0.12 -3.96
CA LEU A 159 -15.37 0.40 -4.41
C LEU A 159 -15.21 0.20 -5.92
N ALA A 160 -16.01 -0.68 -6.53
CA ALA A 160 -15.98 -0.91 -7.97
C ALA A 160 -16.31 0.39 -8.73
N LYS A 161 -17.24 1.18 -8.24
CA LYS A 161 -17.58 2.48 -8.82
C LYS A 161 -16.44 3.50 -8.70
N GLU A 162 -15.69 3.48 -7.58
CA GLU A 162 -14.57 4.40 -7.35
C GLU A 162 -13.36 4.11 -8.25
N VAL A 163 -13.16 2.84 -8.65
CA VAL A 163 -12.01 2.40 -9.46
C VAL A 163 -12.36 2.15 -10.93
N SER A 164 -13.65 2.18 -11.29
CA SER A 164 -14.09 2.00 -12.67
C SER A 164 -13.62 3.14 -13.57
N THR A 165 -13.24 2.79 -14.80
CA THR A 165 -12.83 3.78 -15.80
C THR A 165 -14.02 4.65 -16.21
N SER A 166 -13.81 5.95 -16.34
CA SER A 166 -14.81 6.91 -16.82
C SER A 166 -15.05 6.83 -18.34
N ALA A 167 -14.18 6.11 -19.06
CA ALA A 167 -14.25 5.93 -20.51
C ALA A 167 -14.15 4.46 -20.89
N VAL A 168 -14.91 4.04 -21.90
CA VAL A 168 -14.82 2.70 -22.47
C VAL A 168 -13.52 2.60 -23.26
N SER A 169 -12.62 1.69 -22.87
CA SER A 169 -11.44 1.35 -23.66
C SER A 169 -11.67 0.00 -24.36
N TYR A 170 -11.50 -0.02 -25.68
CA TYR A 170 -11.56 -1.25 -26.46
C TYR A 170 -10.15 -1.86 -26.52
N THR A 171 -9.76 -2.60 -25.49
CA THR A 171 -8.56 -3.43 -25.53
C THR A 171 -8.94 -4.82 -26.04
N HIS A 172 -8.38 -5.23 -27.18
CA HIS A 172 -8.46 -6.58 -27.76
C HIS A 172 -9.78 -7.03 -28.42
N LEU A 173 -10.21 -6.34 -29.43
CA LEU A 173 -11.15 -6.94 -30.37
C LEU A 173 -10.53 -7.95 -31.35
N ARG A 174 -9.18 -8.15 -31.33
CA ARG A 174 -8.49 -9.00 -32.33
C ARG A 174 -8.20 -10.44 -31.92
N ALA A 175 -8.28 -10.80 -30.65
CA ALA A 175 -7.90 -12.15 -30.22
C ALA A 175 -9.03 -13.19 -30.38
N HIS A 176 -10.27 -12.79 -30.51
CA HIS A 176 -11.43 -13.70 -30.63
C HIS A 176 -12.00 -13.84 -32.03
N GLU A 177 -11.58 -13.02 -33.00
CA GLU A 177 -12.14 -13.03 -34.36
C GLU A 177 -11.41 -13.99 -35.32
N THR A 178 -10.38 -14.70 -34.88
CA THR A 178 -9.61 -15.61 -35.76
C THR A 178 -10.06 -17.06 -35.72
N ARG A 179 -11.18 -17.41 -35.08
CA ARG A 179 -11.82 -18.69 -35.33
C ARG A 179 -12.77 -18.58 -36.50
N ILE A 180 -12.22 -18.69 -37.68
CA ILE A 180 -12.97 -19.00 -38.90
C ILE A 180 -13.26 -20.50 -38.85
N HIS A 181 -14.51 -20.85 -38.90
CA HIS A 181 -15.01 -22.21 -39.08
C HIS A 181 -14.75 -22.70 -40.50
#